data_36a31db03f58a7e4b08a29ce2f46b777
#
_entry.id   36a31db03f58a7e4b08a29ce2f46b777
#
_cell.length_a   1.000
_cell.length_b   1.000
_cell.length_c   1.000
_cell.angle_alpha   90.00
_cell.angle_beta   90.00
_cell.angle_gamma   90.00
#
_symmetry.space_group_name_H-M   'P 1'
#
loop_
_entity.id
_entity.type
_entity.pdbx_description
1 polymer ?
#
loop_
_entity_poly.entity_id
_entity_poly.type
_entity_poly.pdbx_seq_one_letter_code
_entity_poly.pdbx_strand_id
1 'polypeptide(L)'
;MHRIEAELLIPGRGGPIHDGVVVLDGARIGYAGPAGLAPATPGTPVTRVTTVMPGMWECHGHLIGTRTFDLGQLPLEPEALRAARCARDLRAALDAGITSVRDVGGLGVYLARAVAEGTVDGPVIYGAGAILSTTGGHGDLHSFPLDWMRDYSGRGSLTRLADGPDECARAVREQLRRNAKVIKVCASGGVLSEVDDPIHQQFTVAELRVMVEVAGLADRVVAAHCHGKPGIMAALRAGVRTIEHGTYLDDECCDAMRETDAILVPTRTIIEDMLASRDVVPSYAMAKLDAMADRHAQAVTRAYEHGVTIAMGTDIALTGPDRANAWGQNGSEPGYLVKLGMSPLEAIEAATASGPLTLGPQAPRSGQLAEGYDADVITLDADPLADIGALADPARLTAVWTRGRQVKGAVIS
;
A
#
# COMPACT_ATOMS: atom_id res chain seq x y z
N MET A 1 -24.80 -3.28 16.74
CA MET A 1 -24.12 -4.59 16.60
C MET A 1 -24.51 -5.28 15.31
N HIS A 2 -23.62 -6.10 14.75
CA HIS A 2 -23.88 -6.99 13.62
C HIS A 2 -23.12 -8.30 13.85
N ARG A 3 -23.72 -9.45 13.52
CA ARG A 3 -23.12 -10.77 13.70
C ARG A 3 -22.85 -11.41 12.35
N ILE A 4 -21.64 -11.89 12.12
CA ILE A 4 -21.23 -12.63 10.92
C ILE A 4 -20.89 -14.05 11.35
N GLU A 5 -21.57 -15.04 10.77
CA GLU A 5 -21.31 -16.48 10.96
C GLU A 5 -20.69 -17.01 9.67
N ALA A 6 -19.52 -17.63 9.77
CA ALA A 6 -18.75 -18.08 8.62
C ALA A 6 -18.35 -19.55 8.75
N GLU A 7 -18.37 -20.28 7.63
CA GLU A 7 -17.81 -21.63 7.56
C GLU A 7 -16.29 -21.58 7.83
N LEU A 8 -15.63 -20.53 7.32
CA LEU A 8 -14.20 -20.27 7.52
C LEU A 8 -13.96 -18.84 8.01
N LEU A 9 -13.32 -18.69 9.17
CA LEU A 9 -12.81 -17.42 9.68
C LEU A 9 -11.29 -17.40 9.58
N ILE A 10 -10.74 -16.44 8.83
CA ILE A 10 -9.30 -16.19 8.72
C ILE A 10 -8.98 -14.96 9.57
N PRO A 11 -8.24 -15.09 10.68
CA PRO A 11 -8.08 -13.98 11.63
C PRO A 11 -7.11 -12.88 11.17
N GLY A 12 -6.41 -13.05 10.03
CA GLY A 12 -5.34 -12.17 9.56
C GLY A 12 -3.97 -12.58 10.10
N ARG A 13 -3.88 -13.00 11.36
CA ARG A 13 -2.68 -13.60 11.94
C ARG A 13 -3.07 -14.81 12.77
N GLY A 14 -2.32 -15.89 12.60
CA GLY A 14 -2.62 -17.19 13.20
C GLY A 14 -3.45 -18.10 12.30
N GLY A 15 -3.81 -19.28 12.78
CA GLY A 15 -4.50 -20.32 12.00
C GLY A 15 -5.97 -19.96 11.71
N PRO A 16 -6.54 -20.51 10.62
CA PRO A 16 -7.96 -20.35 10.30
C PRO A 16 -8.84 -21.10 11.30
N ILE A 17 -10.08 -20.64 11.46
CA ILE A 17 -11.09 -21.20 12.38
C ILE A 17 -12.30 -21.63 11.56
N HIS A 18 -12.63 -22.93 11.60
CA HIS A 18 -13.88 -23.43 11.04
C HIS A 18 -15.06 -23.12 11.99
N ASP A 19 -16.25 -22.89 11.42
CA ASP A 19 -17.43 -22.47 12.17
C ASP A 19 -17.13 -21.24 13.05
N GLY A 20 -16.65 -20.16 12.41
CA GLY A 20 -16.24 -18.93 13.06
C GLY A 20 -17.37 -17.91 13.18
N VAL A 21 -17.25 -17.03 14.17
CA VAL A 21 -18.16 -15.90 14.38
C VAL A 21 -17.39 -14.61 14.59
N VAL A 22 -17.84 -13.54 13.94
CA VAL A 22 -17.40 -12.17 14.20
C VAL A 22 -18.59 -11.35 14.65
N VAL A 23 -18.44 -10.62 15.76
CA VAL A 23 -19.46 -9.67 16.25
C VAL A 23 -18.86 -8.26 16.11
N LEU A 24 -19.53 -7.43 15.30
CA LEU A 24 -19.20 -6.02 15.17
C LEU A 24 -20.01 -5.22 16.20
N ASP A 25 -19.32 -4.39 16.99
CA ASP A 25 -19.92 -3.47 17.95
C ASP A 25 -19.51 -2.04 17.62
N GLY A 26 -20.40 -1.33 16.91
CA GLY A 26 -20.03 -0.04 16.32
C GLY A 26 -18.81 -0.15 15.43
N ALA A 27 -17.81 0.67 15.66
CA ALA A 27 -16.58 0.71 14.85
C ALA A 27 -15.53 -0.35 15.26
N ARG A 28 -15.84 -1.22 16.24
CA ARG A 28 -14.90 -2.20 16.78
C ARG A 28 -15.42 -3.63 16.66
N ILE A 29 -14.49 -4.58 16.67
CA ILE A 29 -14.79 -6.00 16.82
C ILE A 29 -15.01 -6.27 18.30
N GLY A 30 -16.20 -6.74 18.67
CA GLY A 30 -16.51 -7.17 20.04
C GLY A 30 -16.17 -8.62 20.30
N TYR A 31 -16.14 -9.45 19.26
CA TYR A 31 -15.74 -10.86 19.32
C TYR A 31 -15.29 -11.35 17.94
N ALA A 32 -14.27 -12.19 17.90
CA ALA A 32 -13.93 -13.00 16.73
C ALA A 32 -13.30 -14.32 17.20
N GLY A 33 -13.88 -15.45 16.76
CA GLY A 33 -13.44 -16.76 17.20
C GLY A 33 -14.43 -17.88 16.91
N PRO A 34 -14.25 -19.08 17.52
CA PRO A 34 -15.14 -20.23 17.33
C PRO A 34 -16.58 -19.93 17.71
N ALA A 35 -17.55 -20.44 16.95
CA ALA A 35 -18.99 -20.23 17.20
C ALA A 35 -19.44 -20.72 18.58
N GLY A 36 -18.86 -21.84 19.07
CA GLY A 36 -19.22 -22.42 20.38
C GLY A 36 -18.84 -21.55 21.58
N LEU A 37 -17.97 -20.55 21.39
CA LEU A 37 -17.55 -19.61 22.43
C LEU A 37 -18.10 -18.19 22.23
N ALA A 38 -18.85 -17.98 21.14
CA ALA A 38 -19.38 -16.66 20.79
C ALA A 38 -20.47 -16.20 21.77
N PRO A 39 -20.46 -14.92 22.19
CA PRO A 39 -21.52 -14.37 23.04
C PRO A 39 -22.87 -14.44 22.35
N ALA A 40 -23.93 -14.61 23.14
CA ALA A 40 -25.29 -14.49 22.64
C ALA A 40 -25.58 -13.01 22.27
N THR A 41 -26.13 -12.78 21.09
CA THR A 41 -26.45 -11.44 20.57
C THR A 41 -27.92 -11.40 20.12
N PRO A 42 -28.89 -11.48 21.07
CA PRO A 42 -30.31 -11.54 20.72
C PRO A 42 -30.76 -10.26 20.00
N GLY A 43 -31.55 -10.45 18.92
CA GLY A 43 -32.04 -9.33 18.11
C GLY A 43 -31.01 -8.64 17.21
N THR A 44 -29.77 -9.13 17.16
CA THR A 44 -28.73 -8.60 16.27
C THR A 44 -28.88 -9.20 14.86
N PRO A 45 -28.80 -8.41 13.78
CA PRO A 45 -28.77 -8.93 12.42
C PRO A 45 -27.61 -9.95 12.23
N VAL A 46 -27.92 -11.04 11.52
CA VAL A 46 -26.95 -12.12 11.26
C VAL A 46 -26.72 -12.27 9.76
N THR A 47 -25.47 -12.22 9.35
CA THR A 47 -25.04 -12.58 7.98
C THR A 47 -24.32 -13.92 8.02
N ARG A 48 -24.68 -14.85 7.12
CA ARG A 48 -24.01 -16.14 6.93
C ARG A 48 -23.20 -16.13 5.64
N VAL A 49 -21.93 -16.55 5.73
CA VAL A 49 -20.99 -16.48 4.63
C VAL A 49 -20.07 -17.71 4.59
N THR A 50 -19.49 -17.97 3.43
CA THR A 50 -18.45 -19.02 3.30
C THR A 50 -17.20 -18.61 4.05
N THR A 51 -16.64 -17.42 3.75
CA THR A 51 -15.41 -16.94 4.42
C THR A 51 -15.60 -15.53 4.97
N VAL A 52 -15.01 -15.28 6.16
CA VAL A 52 -14.83 -13.95 6.75
C VAL A 52 -13.36 -13.73 7.06
N MET A 53 -12.83 -12.57 6.71
CA MET A 53 -11.45 -12.18 7.01
C MET A 53 -11.34 -10.66 7.24
N PRO A 54 -10.20 -10.15 7.76
CA PRO A 54 -9.99 -8.71 7.85
C PRO A 54 -10.05 -8.05 6.48
N GLY A 55 -10.45 -6.80 6.45
CA GLY A 55 -10.26 -5.96 5.26
C GLY A 55 -8.79 -5.84 4.91
N MET A 56 -8.50 -5.85 3.60
CA MET A 56 -7.12 -5.81 3.11
C MET A 56 -6.51 -4.40 3.22
N TRP A 57 -5.18 -4.37 3.35
CA TRP A 57 -4.33 -3.19 3.32
C TRP A 57 -3.62 -3.06 1.99
N GLU A 58 -3.73 -1.89 1.37
CA GLU A 58 -2.86 -1.46 0.28
C GLU A 58 -1.73 -0.62 0.86
N CYS A 59 -0.50 -1.16 0.92
CA CYS A 59 0.62 -0.46 1.56
C CYS A 59 1.46 0.38 0.57
N HIS A 60 1.17 0.32 -0.73
CA HIS A 60 1.86 1.09 -1.76
C HIS A 60 0.93 1.46 -2.91
N GLY A 61 0.08 2.44 -2.68
CA GLY A 61 -0.78 2.98 -3.73
C GLY A 61 -0.52 4.46 -3.96
N HIS A 62 -0.97 4.96 -5.12
CA HIS A 62 -0.85 6.34 -5.54
C HIS A 62 -2.21 6.93 -5.93
N LEU A 63 -2.78 7.76 -5.06
CA LEU A 63 -4.02 8.49 -5.34
C LEU A 63 -3.70 9.76 -6.14
N ILE A 64 -3.32 9.58 -7.40
CA ILE A 64 -2.89 10.66 -8.30
C ILE A 64 -3.92 11.03 -9.37
N GLY A 65 -4.92 10.19 -9.60
CA GLY A 65 -6.01 10.44 -10.56
C GLY A 65 -5.56 10.54 -12.00
N THR A 66 -4.50 9.82 -12.38
CA THR A 66 -4.00 9.75 -13.77
C THR A 66 -4.57 8.56 -14.53
N ARG A 67 -4.52 8.61 -15.86
CA ARG A 67 -4.98 7.53 -16.75
C ARG A 67 -3.87 6.99 -17.65
N THR A 68 -2.62 7.34 -17.37
CA THR A 68 -1.46 6.99 -18.19
C THR A 68 -0.22 6.76 -17.34
N PHE A 69 0.68 5.90 -17.81
CA PHE A 69 2.02 5.73 -17.23
C PHE A 69 2.98 6.88 -17.58
N ASP A 70 2.59 7.79 -18.48
CA ASP A 70 3.35 9.00 -18.75
C ASP A 70 3.11 10.04 -17.63
N LEU A 71 3.98 10.00 -16.62
CA LEU A 71 3.91 10.93 -15.47
C LEU A 71 4.14 12.40 -15.87
N GLY A 72 4.72 12.67 -17.04
CA GLY A 72 4.85 14.02 -17.59
C GLY A 72 3.50 14.70 -17.87
N GLN A 73 2.40 13.96 -17.92
CA GLN A 73 1.06 14.54 -18.06
C GLN A 73 0.52 15.13 -16.74
N LEU A 74 1.02 14.70 -15.58
CA LEU A 74 0.48 15.11 -14.28
C LEU A 74 0.51 16.63 -14.04
N PRO A 75 1.60 17.37 -14.33
CA PRO A 75 1.61 18.82 -14.16
C PRO A 75 0.66 19.57 -15.10
N LEU A 76 0.21 18.93 -16.18
CA LEU A 76 -0.66 19.50 -17.19
C LEU A 76 -2.16 19.29 -16.87
N GLU A 77 -2.48 18.35 -15.97
CA GLU A 77 -3.86 18.07 -15.58
C GLU A 77 -4.27 18.89 -14.34
N PRO A 78 -5.47 19.53 -14.35
CA PRO A 78 -5.98 20.22 -13.17
C PRO A 78 -6.14 19.29 -11.96
N GLU A 79 -5.66 19.68 -10.78
CA GLU A 79 -5.79 18.87 -9.56
C GLU A 79 -7.25 18.53 -9.21
N ALA A 80 -8.18 19.46 -9.45
CA ALA A 80 -9.62 19.22 -9.22
C ALA A 80 -10.16 18.06 -10.08
N LEU A 81 -9.69 17.90 -11.32
CA LEU A 81 -10.04 16.78 -12.19
C LEU A 81 -9.44 15.48 -11.63
N ARG A 82 -8.18 15.51 -11.22
CA ARG A 82 -7.49 14.35 -10.64
C ARG A 82 -8.14 13.91 -9.32
N ALA A 83 -8.49 14.85 -8.44
CA ALA A 83 -9.21 14.57 -7.20
C ALA A 83 -10.59 13.94 -7.44
N ALA A 84 -11.34 14.41 -8.44
CA ALA A 84 -12.62 13.80 -8.81
C ALA A 84 -12.48 12.36 -9.30
N ARG A 85 -11.40 12.04 -10.04
CA ARG A 85 -11.09 10.66 -10.46
C ARG A 85 -10.73 9.80 -9.24
N CYS A 86 -9.93 10.31 -8.31
CA CYS A 86 -9.58 9.59 -7.08
C CYS A 86 -10.81 9.21 -6.22
N ALA A 87 -11.89 9.98 -6.24
CA ALA A 87 -13.13 9.60 -5.55
C ALA A 87 -13.71 8.27 -6.09
N ARG A 88 -13.61 8.03 -7.41
CA ARG A 88 -13.96 6.76 -8.03
C ARG A 88 -12.96 5.66 -7.67
N ASP A 89 -11.67 5.98 -7.65
CA ASP A 89 -10.61 5.03 -7.31
C ASP A 89 -10.76 4.51 -5.87
N LEU A 90 -11.11 5.39 -4.93
CA LEU A 90 -11.41 5.04 -3.55
C LEU A 90 -12.62 4.09 -3.45
N ARG A 91 -13.66 4.32 -4.26
CA ARG A 91 -14.81 3.41 -4.32
C ARG A 91 -14.41 2.05 -4.88
N ALA A 92 -13.61 2.02 -5.96
CA ALA A 92 -13.11 0.79 -6.56
C ALA A 92 -12.24 -0.01 -5.58
N ALA A 93 -11.41 0.67 -4.77
CA ALA A 93 -10.64 0.04 -3.71
C ALA A 93 -11.54 -0.66 -2.67
N LEU A 94 -12.60 0.02 -2.20
CA LEU A 94 -13.58 -0.60 -1.29
C LEU A 94 -14.25 -1.82 -1.91
N ASP A 95 -14.67 -1.72 -3.19
CA ASP A 95 -15.32 -2.82 -3.89
C ASP A 95 -14.40 -4.04 -4.06
N ALA A 96 -13.07 -3.81 -4.08
CA ALA A 96 -12.03 -4.83 -4.07
C ALA A 96 -11.61 -5.28 -2.65
N GLY A 97 -12.31 -4.86 -1.60
CA GLY A 97 -12.02 -5.27 -0.23
C GLY A 97 -10.85 -4.57 0.45
N ILE A 98 -10.33 -3.50 -0.15
CA ILE A 98 -9.30 -2.66 0.48
C ILE A 98 -10.00 -1.72 1.48
N THR A 99 -9.70 -1.87 2.76
CA THR A 99 -10.27 -1.04 3.83
C THR A 99 -9.29 0.00 4.37
N SER A 100 -8.00 -0.17 4.08
CA SER A 100 -6.94 0.76 4.45
C SER A 100 -5.95 0.93 3.31
N VAL A 101 -5.50 2.17 3.08
CA VAL A 101 -4.54 2.55 2.04
C VAL A 101 -3.41 3.37 2.64
N ARG A 102 -2.18 2.96 2.42
CA ARG A 102 -1.01 3.80 2.57
C ARG A 102 -0.71 4.43 1.20
N ASP A 103 -1.16 5.69 1.01
CA ASP A 103 -0.87 6.48 -0.19
C ASP A 103 0.54 7.06 -0.09
N VAL A 104 1.48 6.45 -0.80
CA VAL A 104 2.91 6.80 -0.71
C VAL A 104 3.33 7.88 -1.70
N GLY A 105 2.39 8.65 -2.17
CA GLY A 105 2.59 9.83 -3.02
C GLY A 105 1.34 10.16 -3.81
N GLY A 106 0.74 11.31 -3.54
CA GLY A 106 -0.49 11.71 -4.21
C GLY A 106 -1.35 12.66 -3.40
N LEU A 107 -2.65 12.64 -3.70
CA LEU A 107 -3.67 13.48 -3.07
C LEU A 107 -4.21 12.89 -1.75
N GLY A 108 -3.70 11.73 -1.32
CA GLY A 108 -4.19 11.01 -0.15
C GLY A 108 -4.21 11.82 1.13
N VAL A 109 -3.25 12.73 1.37
CA VAL A 109 -3.24 13.61 2.53
C VAL A 109 -4.46 14.54 2.61
N TYR A 110 -5.06 14.90 1.48
CA TYR A 110 -6.28 15.73 1.38
C TYR A 110 -7.53 14.84 1.37
N LEU A 111 -7.50 13.75 0.60
CA LEU A 111 -8.62 12.81 0.48
C LEU A 111 -8.93 12.08 1.80
N ALA A 112 -7.91 11.84 2.63
CA ALA A 112 -8.08 11.25 3.96
C ALA A 112 -9.11 12.01 4.81
N ARG A 113 -9.12 13.35 4.71
CA ARG A 113 -10.09 14.18 5.40
C ARG A 113 -11.49 14.03 4.80
N ALA A 114 -11.61 14.05 3.48
CA ALA A 114 -12.90 13.89 2.79
C ALA A 114 -13.55 12.53 3.10
N VAL A 115 -12.74 11.46 3.20
CA VAL A 115 -13.23 10.14 3.63
C VAL A 115 -13.64 10.15 5.10
N ALA A 116 -12.83 10.75 5.98
CA ALA A 116 -13.14 10.81 7.42
C ALA A 116 -14.41 11.62 7.73
N GLU A 117 -14.70 12.65 6.95
CA GLU A 117 -15.92 13.48 7.04
C GLU A 117 -17.14 12.81 6.38
N GLY A 118 -16.96 11.71 5.64
CA GLY A 118 -18.02 11.03 4.90
C GLY A 118 -18.44 11.74 3.60
N THR A 119 -17.64 12.72 3.13
CA THR A 119 -17.88 13.42 1.85
C THR A 119 -17.63 12.48 0.66
N VAL A 120 -16.66 11.58 0.78
CA VAL A 120 -16.31 10.57 -0.21
C VAL A 120 -16.27 9.21 0.47
N ASP A 121 -16.88 8.20 -0.15
CA ASP A 121 -16.72 6.81 0.29
C ASP A 121 -15.32 6.31 -0.10
N GLY A 122 -14.61 5.75 0.87
CA GLY A 122 -13.26 5.24 0.65
C GLY A 122 -12.71 4.48 1.85
N PRO A 123 -11.60 3.76 1.66
CA PRO A 123 -10.82 3.16 2.74
C PRO A 123 -10.24 4.24 3.66
N VAL A 124 -9.75 3.83 4.83
CA VAL A 124 -8.94 4.72 5.68
C VAL A 124 -7.62 5.01 4.97
N ILE A 125 -7.25 6.29 4.84
CA ILE A 125 -6.08 6.72 4.08
C ILE A 125 -4.97 7.21 5.02
N TYR A 126 -3.77 6.67 4.84
CA TYR A 126 -2.53 7.07 5.51
C TYR A 126 -1.59 7.67 4.45
N GLY A 127 -1.77 8.95 4.14
CA GLY A 127 -1.06 9.63 3.04
C GLY A 127 0.32 10.11 3.42
N ALA A 128 1.27 10.03 2.47
CA ALA A 128 2.61 10.61 2.57
C ALA A 128 2.67 12.08 2.10
N GLY A 129 1.74 12.49 1.25
CA GLY A 129 1.85 13.74 0.51
C GLY A 129 2.80 13.61 -0.67
N ALA A 130 3.78 14.50 -0.78
CA ALA A 130 4.75 14.44 -1.86
C ALA A 130 5.86 13.40 -1.62
N ILE A 131 6.30 12.75 -2.68
CA ILE A 131 7.48 11.89 -2.71
C ILE A 131 8.73 12.78 -2.67
N LEU A 132 9.62 12.57 -1.73
CA LEU A 132 10.89 13.32 -1.64
C LEU A 132 11.93 12.68 -2.58
N SER A 133 12.53 13.49 -3.45
CA SER A 133 13.52 13.06 -4.43
C SER A 133 14.65 14.08 -4.52
N THR A 134 15.83 13.61 -4.95
CA THR A 134 16.92 14.51 -5.33
C THR A 134 16.63 15.18 -6.66
N THR A 135 17.24 16.32 -6.94
CA THR A 135 17.31 16.88 -8.30
C THR A 135 17.97 15.85 -9.23
N GLY A 136 17.36 15.58 -10.37
CA GLY A 136 17.79 14.52 -11.31
C GLY A 136 17.47 13.10 -10.86
N GLY A 137 16.72 12.92 -9.76
CA GLY A 137 16.32 11.63 -9.23
C GLY A 137 14.98 11.14 -9.78
N HIS A 138 14.52 10.00 -9.26
CA HIS A 138 13.31 9.30 -9.72
C HIS A 138 12.02 10.14 -9.65
N GLY A 139 11.90 11.01 -8.65
CA GLY A 139 10.76 11.92 -8.51
C GLY A 139 10.91 13.25 -9.26
N ASP A 140 11.99 13.44 -10.04
CA ASP A 140 12.15 14.59 -10.90
C ASP A 140 11.61 14.30 -12.30
N LEU A 141 10.67 15.09 -12.79
CA LEU A 141 10.11 14.90 -14.12
C LEU A 141 11.06 15.54 -15.17
N HIS A 142 12.03 14.76 -15.62
CA HIS A 142 13.18 15.18 -16.41
C HIS A 142 12.81 15.87 -17.74
N SER A 143 11.60 15.65 -18.26
CA SER A 143 11.07 16.30 -19.46
C SER A 143 10.71 17.78 -19.29
N PHE A 144 10.68 18.29 -18.04
CA PHE A 144 10.37 19.69 -17.75
C PHE A 144 11.63 20.48 -17.40
N PRO A 145 11.67 21.79 -17.70
CA PRO A 145 12.72 22.68 -17.20
C PRO A 145 12.80 22.64 -15.66
N LEU A 146 14.01 22.60 -15.10
CA LEU A 146 14.22 22.47 -13.65
C LEU A 146 13.49 23.55 -12.83
N ASP A 147 13.44 24.79 -13.33
CA ASP A 147 12.75 25.87 -12.61
C ASP A 147 11.24 25.63 -12.53
N TRP A 148 10.64 25.02 -13.55
CA TRP A 148 9.23 24.60 -13.52
C TRP A 148 9.02 23.48 -12.49
N MET A 149 9.94 22.54 -12.42
CA MET A 149 9.87 21.46 -11.43
C MET A 149 10.02 21.97 -10.01
N ARG A 150 10.89 22.95 -9.77
CA ARG A 150 11.00 23.58 -8.46
C ARG A 150 9.73 24.30 -8.03
N ASP A 151 9.10 25.03 -8.93
CA ASP A 151 7.81 25.70 -8.68
C ASP A 151 6.69 24.68 -8.46
N TYR A 152 6.56 23.68 -9.32
CA TYR A 152 5.59 22.59 -9.19
C TYR A 152 5.76 21.84 -7.88
N SER A 153 6.97 21.44 -7.56
CA SER A 153 7.38 20.78 -6.34
C SER A 153 7.02 21.59 -5.07
N GLY A 154 7.20 22.90 -5.10
CA GLY A 154 6.87 23.81 -3.98
C GLY A 154 5.38 23.95 -3.70
N ARG A 155 4.49 23.68 -4.66
CA ARG A 155 3.04 23.87 -4.54
C ARG A 155 2.28 22.67 -3.92
N GLY A 156 2.97 21.61 -3.54
CA GLY A 156 2.31 20.44 -2.95
C GLY A 156 1.91 19.36 -3.93
N SER A 157 2.66 19.27 -5.01
CA SER A 157 2.53 18.28 -6.08
C SER A 157 2.84 16.85 -5.62
N LEU A 158 2.84 15.91 -6.59
CA LEU A 158 3.24 14.51 -6.38
C LEU A 158 4.64 14.38 -5.80
N THR A 159 5.57 15.26 -6.19
CA THR A 159 6.98 15.18 -5.82
C THR A 159 7.49 16.45 -5.15
N ARG A 160 8.53 16.31 -4.32
CA ARG A 160 9.24 17.42 -3.67
C ARG A 160 10.74 17.20 -3.81
N LEU A 161 11.40 18.03 -4.65
CA LEU A 161 12.84 18.00 -4.80
C LEU A 161 13.52 18.58 -3.55
N ALA A 162 14.56 17.89 -3.05
CA ALA A 162 15.32 18.29 -1.87
C ALA A 162 16.74 17.77 -1.97
N ASP A 163 17.72 18.68 -1.88
CA ASP A 163 19.13 18.39 -1.95
C ASP A 163 19.84 18.89 -0.69
N GLY A 164 20.61 18.02 -0.07
CA GLY A 164 21.28 18.29 1.20
C GLY A 164 20.37 18.16 2.44
N PRO A 165 20.99 17.96 3.63
CA PRO A 165 20.24 17.66 4.87
C PRO A 165 19.22 18.75 5.27
N ASP A 166 19.54 20.02 5.06
CA ASP A 166 18.66 21.13 5.46
C ASP A 166 17.38 21.20 4.63
N GLU A 167 17.48 20.97 3.31
CA GLU A 167 16.29 20.90 2.43
C GLU A 167 15.48 19.64 2.69
N CYS A 168 16.15 18.51 2.95
CA CYS A 168 15.48 17.27 3.33
C CYS A 168 14.67 17.44 4.62
N ALA A 169 15.25 18.06 5.66
CA ALA A 169 14.54 18.37 6.90
C ALA A 169 13.33 19.28 6.67
N ARG A 170 13.46 20.29 5.81
CA ARG A 170 12.37 21.20 5.43
C ARG A 170 11.26 20.45 4.70
N ALA A 171 11.64 19.62 3.71
CA ALA A 171 10.69 18.85 2.91
C ALA A 171 9.86 17.89 3.78
N VAL A 172 10.46 17.21 4.77
CA VAL A 172 9.72 16.40 5.75
C VAL A 172 8.73 17.25 6.54
N ARG A 173 9.15 18.40 7.08
CA ARG A 173 8.25 19.30 7.83
C ARG A 173 7.09 19.83 6.99
N GLU A 174 7.29 20.04 5.69
CA GLU A 174 6.22 20.41 4.75
C GLU A 174 5.17 19.29 4.64
N GLN A 175 5.58 18.01 4.59
CA GLN A 175 4.63 16.89 4.59
C GLN A 175 3.93 16.74 5.95
N LEU A 176 4.66 16.85 7.04
CA LEU A 176 4.06 16.85 8.39
C LEU A 176 3.00 17.94 8.56
N ARG A 177 3.26 19.15 8.03
CA ARG A 177 2.27 20.24 8.02
C ARG A 177 0.99 19.90 7.27
N ARG A 178 1.07 19.03 6.25
CA ARG A 178 -0.07 18.50 5.49
C ARG A 178 -0.74 17.31 6.20
N ASN A 179 -0.30 16.96 7.41
CA ASN A 179 -0.77 15.81 8.18
C ASN A 179 -0.38 14.45 7.58
N ALA A 180 0.78 14.38 6.92
CA ALA A 180 1.31 13.11 6.45
C ALA A 180 1.42 12.08 7.59
N LYS A 181 1.12 10.82 7.29
CA LYS A 181 1.17 9.69 8.23
C LYS A 181 2.41 8.82 8.02
N VAL A 182 3.07 9.00 6.90
CA VAL A 182 4.32 8.37 6.50
C VAL A 182 5.08 9.38 5.64
N ILE A 183 6.40 9.29 5.58
CA ILE A 183 7.23 10.07 4.65
C ILE A 183 7.72 9.12 3.57
N LYS A 184 7.58 9.49 2.30
CA LYS A 184 8.07 8.71 1.16
C LYS A 184 9.29 9.38 0.55
N VAL A 185 10.34 8.59 0.31
CA VAL A 185 11.58 9.03 -0.33
C VAL A 185 11.94 8.12 -1.51
N CYS A 186 12.68 8.64 -2.50
CA CYS A 186 13.32 7.86 -3.55
C CYS A 186 14.80 7.68 -3.20
N ALA A 187 15.15 6.54 -2.61
CA ALA A 187 16.54 6.25 -2.24
C ALA A 187 17.37 5.67 -3.39
N SER A 188 16.75 5.20 -4.45
CA SER A 188 17.39 4.83 -5.71
C SER A 188 16.62 5.40 -6.92
N GLY A 189 17.20 5.28 -8.10
CA GLY A 189 16.50 5.52 -9.36
C GLY A 189 15.35 4.53 -9.58
N GLY A 190 14.54 4.77 -10.61
CA GLY A 190 13.34 3.99 -10.86
C GLY A 190 13.09 3.67 -12.34
N VAL A 191 11.96 2.99 -12.59
CA VAL A 191 11.55 2.51 -13.92
C VAL A 191 10.89 3.64 -14.73
N LEU A 192 9.95 4.39 -14.13
CA LEU A 192 9.13 5.40 -14.82
C LEU A 192 9.79 6.80 -14.89
N SER A 193 11.08 6.91 -14.60
CA SER A 193 11.91 8.09 -14.82
C SER A 193 12.89 7.85 -15.97
N GLU A 194 13.15 8.85 -16.80
CA GLU A 194 13.89 8.65 -18.08
C GLU A 194 15.40 8.58 -17.87
N VAL A 195 15.98 9.50 -17.08
CA VAL A 195 17.43 9.78 -17.06
C VAL A 195 18.17 8.93 -16.03
N ASP A 196 17.55 8.64 -14.89
CA ASP A 196 18.17 7.91 -13.79
C ASP A 196 18.21 6.38 -14.01
N ASP A 197 18.98 5.69 -13.21
CA ASP A 197 19.11 4.22 -13.26
C ASP A 197 18.61 3.60 -11.94
N PRO A 198 17.74 2.57 -12.00
CA PRO A 198 17.23 1.88 -10.81
C PRO A 198 18.29 1.36 -9.84
N ILE A 199 19.49 1.02 -10.33
CA ILE A 199 20.55 0.47 -9.48
C ILE A 199 21.32 1.54 -8.68
N HIS A 200 21.21 2.82 -9.05
CA HIS A 200 21.99 3.88 -8.43
C HIS A 200 21.31 4.48 -7.21
N GLN A 201 22.07 4.60 -6.11
CA GLN A 201 21.64 5.35 -4.93
C GLN A 201 21.48 6.84 -5.27
N GLN A 202 20.42 7.49 -4.74
CA GLN A 202 20.16 8.92 -4.99
C GLN A 202 20.46 9.79 -3.78
N PHE A 203 19.84 9.54 -2.64
CA PHE A 203 20.18 10.25 -1.41
C PHE A 203 21.40 9.67 -0.71
N THR A 204 22.23 10.51 -0.11
CA THR A 204 23.27 10.09 0.82
C THR A 204 22.67 9.55 2.12
N VAL A 205 23.43 8.77 2.89
CA VAL A 205 22.97 8.29 4.21
C VAL A 205 22.68 9.46 5.16
N ALA A 206 23.41 10.57 5.06
CA ALA A 206 23.19 11.76 5.89
C ALA A 206 21.84 12.43 5.62
N GLU A 207 21.46 12.55 4.34
CA GLU A 207 20.14 13.07 3.93
C GLU A 207 19.00 12.14 4.38
N LEU A 208 19.14 10.85 4.16
CA LEU A 208 18.14 9.87 4.61
C LEU A 208 17.98 9.89 6.13
N ARG A 209 19.10 9.98 6.88
CA ARG A 209 19.08 10.00 8.35
C ARG A 209 18.35 11.21 8.89
N VAL A 210 18.59 12.40 8.35
CA VAL A 210 17.87 13.61 8.82
C VAL A 210 16.36 13.51 8.52
N MET A 211 15.97 12.89 7.39
CA MET A 211 14.56 12.66 7.09
C MET A 211 13.91 11.71 8.10
N VAL A 212 14.59 10.61 8.47
CA VAL A 212 14.13 9.67 9.51
C VAL A 212 14.03 10.35 10.88
N GLU A 213 15.05 11.10 11.28
CA GLU A 213 15.06 11.82 12.56
C GLU A 213 13.91 12.84 12.65
N VAL A 214 13.73 13.67 11.63
CA VAL A 214 12.66 14.71 11.63
C VAL A 214 11.28 14.08 11.57
N ALA A 215 11.08 13.00 10.82
CA ALA A 215 9.83 12.25 10.79
C ALA A 215 9.53 11.63 12.17
N GLY A 216 10.55 11.04 12.81
CA GLY A 216 10.45 10.41 14.13
C GLY A 216 10.03 11.37 15.24
N LEU A 217 10.38 12.67 15.17
CA LEU A 217 9.90 13.69 16.11
C LEU A 217 8.37 13.83 16.14
N ALA A 218 7.69 13.36 15.11
CA ALA A 218 6.23 13.35 15.00
C ALA A 218 5.65 11.92 15.02
N ASP A 219 6.41 10.92 15.48
CA ASP A 219 6.05 9.49 15.43
C ASP A 219 5.74 9.00 14.01
N ARG A 220 6.36 9.59 12.97
CA ARG A 220 6.25 9.13 11.59
C ARG A 220 7.46 8.30 11.21
N VAL A 221 7.24 7.38 10.30
CA VAL A 221 8.28 6.54 9.71
C VAL A 221 8.54 6.97 8.28
N VAL A 222 9.66 6.50 7.72
CA VAL A 222 10.04 6.73 6.32
C VAL A 222 9.87 5.44 5.54
N ALA A 223 9.25 5.53 4.37
CA ALA A 223 9.13 4.50 3.34
C ALA A 223 10.07 4.87 2.18
N ALA A 224 10.95 3.96 1.77
CA ALA A 224 11.97 4.21 0.77
C ALA A 224 11.74 3.38 -0.51
N HIS A 225 11.45 4.06 -1.63
CA HIS A 225 11.59 3.46 -2.96
C HIS A 225 13.04 3.04 -3.17
N CYS A 226 13.29 1.77 -3.38
CA CYS A 226 14.62 1.20 -3.57
C CYS A 226 14.58 0.04 -4.55
N HIS A 227 15.31 0.15 -5.65
CA HIS A 227 15.60 -1.01 -6.50
C HIS A 227 17.01 -1.54 -6.22
N GLY A 228 18.03 -0.71 -6.40
CA GLY A 228 19.43 -1.08 -6.29
C GLY A 228 19.91 -1.32 -4.86
N LYS A 229 20.77 -2.32 -4.66
CA LYS A 229 21.38 -2.64 -3.35
C LYS A 229 22.02 -1.42 -2.65
N PRO A 230 22.78 -0.52 -3.33
CA PRO A 230 23.34 0.66 -2.65
C PRO A 230 22.28 1.54 -1.99
N GLY A 231 21.12 1.78 -2.68
CA GLY A 231 19.99 2.53 -2.15
C GLY A 231 19.32 1.81 -0.98
N ILE A 232 19.10 0.48 -1.09
CA ILE A 232 18.53 -0.35 -0.01
C ILE A 232 19.39 -0.25 1.25
N MET A 233 20.71 -0.49 1.13
CA MET A 233 21.61 -0.46 2.28
C MET A 233 21.78 0.94 2.89
N ALA A 234 21.75 2.00 2.07
CA ALA A 234 21.75 3.38 2.56
C ALA A 234 20.48 3.69 3.37
N ALA A 235 19.32 3.28 2.86
CA ALA A 235 18.04 3.44 3.51
C ALA A 235 17.97 2.69 4.86
N LEU A 236 18.40 1.43 4.90
CA LEU A 236 18.44 0.63 6.13
C LEU A 236 19.39 1.24 7.18
N ARG A 237 20.61 1.68 6.78
CA ARG A 237 21.56 2.36 7.67
C ARG A 237 21.03 3.69 8.21
N ALA A 238 20.12 4.32 7.52
CA ALA A 238 19.44 5.53 7.97
C ALA A 238 18.26 5.27 8.91
N GLY A 239 17.76 4.03 8.99
CA GLY A 239 16.66 3.63 9.85
C GLY A 239 15.28 3.77 9.21
N VAL A 240 15.14 3.59 7.88
CA VAL A 240 13.83 3.57 7.23
C VAL A 240 13.02 2.37 7.70
N ARG A 241 11.69 2.51 7.73
CA ARG A 241 10.77 1.45 8.16
C ARG A 241 10.46 0.44 7.07
N THR A 242 10.30 0.90 5.84
CA THR A 242 9.92 0.02 4.73
C THR A 242 10.82 0.23 3.52
N ILE A 243 11.18 -0.88 2.88
CA ILE A 243 11.80 -0.93 1.57
C ILE A 243 10.69 -1.26 0.57
N GLU A 244 10.46 -0.36 -0.37
CA GLU A 244 9.50 -0.52 -1.44
C GLU A 244 10.21 -1.13 -2.66
N HIS A 245 9.58 -2.09 -3.32
CA HIS A 245 10.08 -2.88 -4.46
C HIS A 245 11.22 -3.86 -4.11
N GLY A 246 12.39 -3.39 -3.69
CA GLY A 246 13.50 -4.26 -3.24
C GLY A 246 14.16 -5.10 -4.34
N THR A 247 14.14 -4.67 -5.60
CA THR A 247 14.44 -5.48 -6.80
C THR A 247 15.79 -6.19 -6.80
N TYR A 248 16.85 -5.55 -6.29
CA TYR A 248 18.21 -6.13 -6.21
C TYR A 248 18.61 -6.47 -4.78
N LEU A 249 17.63 -6.80 -3.95
CA LEU A 249 17.83 -7.29 -2.59
C LEU A 249 18.56 -8.64 -2.64
N ASP A 250 19.62 -8.77 -1.85
CA ASP A 250 20.42 -9.99 -1.67
C ASP A 250 20.44 -10.41 -0.20
N ASP A 251 21.22 -11.45 0.13
CA ASP A 251 21.28 -12.01 1.49
C ASP A 251 21.72 -10.97 2.52
N GLU A 252 22.72 -10.10 2.20
CA GLU A 252 23.16 -9.02 3.09
C GLU A 252 22.03 -8.01 3.35
N CYS A 253 21.24 -7.70 2.32
CA CYS A 253 20.07 -6.83 2.47
C CYS A 253 19.00 -7.48 3.35
N CYS A 254 18.73 -8.80 3.18
CA CYS A 254 17.78 -9.53 4.01
C CYS A 254 18.19 -9.54 5.48
N ASP A 255 19.46 -9.80 5.75
CA ASP A 255 20.00 -9.79 7.12
C ASP A 255 19.86 -8.40 7.74
N ALA A 256 20.25 -7.33 7.02
CA ALA A 256 20.09 -5.96 7.46
C ALA A 256 18.62 -5.56 7.69
N MET A 257 17.69 -6.04 6.86
CA MET A 257 16.24 -5.82 7.07
C MET A 257 15.74 -6.50 8.33
N ARG A 258 16.19 -7.71 8.61
CA ARG A 258 15.81 -8.43 9.86
C ARG A 258 16.41 -7.77 11.10
N GLU A 259 17.65 -7.32 11.04
CA GLU A 259 18.32 -6.61 12.15
C GLU A 259 17.62 -5.27 12.49
N THR A 260 17.03 -4.62 11.51
CA THR A 260 16.37 -3.32 11.67
C THR A 260 14.83 -3.42 11.76
N ASP A 261 14.27 -4.63 11.74
CA ASP A 261 12.82 -4.88 11.64
C ASP A 261 12.18 -4.15 10.46
N ALA A 262 12.93 -3.90 9.38
CA ALA A 262 12.40 -3.26 8.17
C ALA A 262 11.48 -4.24 7.42
N ILE A 263 10.44 -3.69 6.79
CA ILE A 263 9.41 -4.45 6.08
C ILE A 263 9.62 -4.29 4.57
N LEU A 264 9.52 -5.38 3.82
CA LEU A 264 9.46 -5.33 2.36
C LEU A 264 8.02 -5.12 1.90
N VAL A 265 7.84 -4.16 0.97
CA VAL A 265 6.58 -3.96 0.23
C VAL A 265 6.89 -4.17 -1.25
N PRO A 266 6.69 -5.38 -1.79
CA PRO A 266 7.34 -5.81 -3.03
C PRO A 266 6.72 -5.22 -4.29
N THR A 267 5.41 -4.97 -4.33
CA THR A 267 4.72 -4.40 -5.50
C THR A 267 4.90 -5.21 -6.80
N ARG A 268 4.73 -6.51 -6.72
CA ARG A 268 4.87 -7.36 -7.91
C ARG A 268 3.81 -7.03 -8.97
N THR A 269 2.64 -6.59 -8.54
CA THR A 269 1.51 -6.26 -9.42
C THR A 269 1.90 -5.26 -10.51
N ILE A 270 2.55 -4.12 -10.18
CA ILE A 270 2.92 -3.12 -11.20
C ILE A 270 3.85 -3.71 -12.27
N ILE A 271 4.77 -4.59 -11.89
CA ILE A 271 5.70 -5.23 -12.82
C ILE A 271 4.93 -6.10 -13.82
N GLU A 272 4.02 -6.93 -13.33
CA GLU A 272 3.22 -7.83 -14.17
C GLU A 272 2.27 -7.03 -15.09
N ASP A 273 1.64 -5.98 -14.55
CA ASP A 273 0.73 -5.11 -15.31
C ASP A 273 1.45 -4.35 -16.43
N MET A 274 2.65 -3.83 -16.16
CA MET A 274 3.46 -3.16 -17.18
C MET A 274 3.96 -4.14 -18.23
N LEU A 275 4.38 -5.36 -17.85
CA LEU A 275 4.76 -6.42 -18.79
C LEU A 275 3.60 -6.84 -19.68
N ALA A 276 2.39 -6.88 -19.15
CA ALA A 276 1.16 -7.19 -19.91
C ALA A 276 0.68 -6.03 -20.80
N SER A 277 1.17 -4.81 -20.58
CA SER A 277 0.70 -3.57 -21.24
C SER A 277 1.83 -2.82 -21.96
N ARG A 278 2.73 -3.57 -22.62
CA ARG A 278 3.96 -3.05 -23.26
C ARG A 278 3.74 -1.92 -24.25
N ASP A 279 2.59 -1.90 -24.90
CA ASP A 279 2.21 -0.94 -25.96
C ASP A 279 1.88 0.46 -25.43
N VAL A 280 1.56 0.58 -24.12
CA VAL A 280 1.22 1.86 -23.48
C VAL A 280 2.25 2.33 -22.46
N VAL A 281 3.30 1.52 -22.21
CA VAL A 281 4.42 1.87 -21.32
C VAL A 281 5.53 2.54 -22.14
N PRO A 282 6.15 3.64 -21.66
CA PRO A 282 7.25 4.29 -22.36
C PRO A 282 8.40 3.33 -22.65
N SER A 283 9.01 3.42 -23.83
CA SER A 283 10.04 2.47 -24.28
C SER A 283 11.28 2.40 -23.36
N TYR A 284 11.70 3.54 -22.78
CA TYR A 284 12.80 3.59 -21.82
C TYR A 284 12.44 2.81 -20.54
N ALA A 285 11.19 2.89 -20.10
CA ALA A 285 10.71 2.17 -18.93
C ALA A 285 10.65 0.66 -19.19
N MET A 286 10.20 0.24 -20.39
CA MET A 286 10.18 -1.17 -20.79
C MET A 286 11.59 -1.77 -20.81
N ALA A 287 12.60 -1.04 -21.30
CA ALA A 287 13.99 -1.53 -21.31
C ALA A 287 14.51 -1.78 -19.89
N LYS A 288 14.21 -0.88 -18.95
CA LYS A 288 14.56 -1.06 -17.52
C LYS A 288 13.80 -2.23 -16.91
N LEU A 289 12.50 -2.34 -17.17
CA LEU A 289 11.63 -3.40 -16.66
C LEU A 289 12.09 -4.79 -17.10
N ASP A 290 12.38 -4.95 -18.39
CA ASP A 290 12.89 -6.23 -18.97
C ASP A 290 14.20 -6.69 -18.31
N ALA A 291 15.06 -5.74 -17.90
CA ALA A 291 16.32 -6.04 -17.22
C ALA A 291 16.14 -6.48 -15.76
N MET A 292 15.01 -6.10 -15.10
CA MET A 292 14.86 -6.23 -13.66
C MET A 292 13.71 -7.14 -13.20
N ALA A 293 12.76 -7.49 -14.06
CA ALA A 293 11.56 -8.22 -13.65
C ALA A 293 11.85 -9.59 -13.00
N ASP A 294 12.78 -10.36 -13.57
CA ASP A 294 13.20 -11.66 -13.01
C ASP A 294 14.00 -11.48 -11.72
N ARG A 295 14.83 -10.43 -11.64
CA ARG A 295 15.60 -10.10 -10.43
C ARG A 295 14.67 -9.77 -9.26
N HIS A 296 13.61 -9.01 -9.55
CA HIS A 296 12.59 -8.68 -8.55
C HIS A 296 11.90 -9.94 -8.01
N ALA A 297 11.47 -10.86 -8.88
CA ALA A 297 10.87 -12.12 -8.45
C ALA A 297 11.81 -12.91 -7.52
N GLN A 298 13.07 -13.07 -7.92
CA GLN A 298 14.10 -13.74 -7.13
C GLN A 298 14.34 -13.04 -5.78
N ALA A 299 14.33 -11.69 -5.74
CA ALA A 299 14.52 -10.92 -4.53
C ALA A 299 13.38 -11.11 -3.53
N VAL A 300 12.13 -11.13 -4.00
CA VAL A 300 10.96 -11.36 -3.14
C VAL A 300 10.96 -12.77 -2.56
N THR A 301 11.23 -13.80 -3.40
CA THR A 301 11.38 -15.19 -2.91
C THR A 301 12.48 -15.29 -1.85
N ARG A 302 13.65 -14.67 -2.11
CA ARG A 302 14.77 -14.63 -1.14
C ARG A 302 14.37 -13.94 0.17
N ALA A 303 13.72 -12.79 0.11
CA ALA A 303 13.27 -12.08 1.30
C ALA A 303 12.33 -12.94 2.16
N TYR A 304 11.40 -13.65 1.51
CA TYR A 304 10.50 -14.58 2.18
C TYR A 304 11.28 -15.74 2.84
N GLU A 305 12.18 -16.40 2.12
CA GLU A 305 13.00 -17.51 2.62
C GLU A 305 13.90 -17.10 3.80
N HIS A 306 14.38 -15.84 3.81
CA HIS A 306 15.15 -15.26 4.93
C HIS A 306 14.28 -14.78 6.09
N GLY A 307 12.95 -14.90 6.02
CA GLY A 307 12.04 -14.47 7.07
C GLY A 307 11.93 -12.96 7.24
N VAL A 308 12.17 -12.19 6.18
CA VAL A 308 11.87 -10.75 6.14
C VAL A 308 10.36 -10.57 6.19
N THR A 309 9.87 -9.66 7.04
CA THR A 309 8.44 -9.33 7.07
C THR A 309 8.03 -8.70 5.74
N ILE A 310 6.96 -9.25 5.13
CA ILE A 310 6.39 -8.74 3.89
C ILE A 310 5.01 -8.15 4.19
N ALA A 311 4.70 -6.98 3.61
CA ALA A 311 3.38 -6.40 3.59
C ALA A 311 2.94 -6.15 2.14
N MET A 312 1.66 -6.43 1.85
CA MET A 312 1.09 -6.25 0.52
C MET A 312 1.12 -4.78 0.11
N GLY A 313 1.61 -4.53 -1.10
CA GLY A 313 1.48 -3.26 -1.82
C GLY A 313 1.60 -3.52 -3.31
N THR A 314 0.88 -2.76 -4.13
CA THR A 314 0.72 -3.04 -5.56
C THR A 314 1.38 -2.03 -6.47
N ASP A 315 1.71 -0.84 -5.96
CA ASP A 315 2.10 0.35 -6.74
C ASP A 315 0.99 0.78 -7.73
N ILE A 316 -0.26 0.59 -7.29
CA ILE A 316 -1.44 0.91 -8.08
C ILE A 316 -1.60 2.43 -8.19
N ALA A 317 -1.87 2.91 -9.41
CA ALA A 317 -1.88 4.36 -9.67
C ALA A 317 -2.95 4.83 -10.65
N LEU A 318 -3.38 3.99 -11.61
CA LEU A 318 -4.20 4.44 -12.70
C LEU A 318 -5.70 4.45 -12.36
N THR A 319 -6.40 5.43 -12.94
CA THR A 319 -7.85 5.57 -12.86
C THR A 319 -8.53 4.93 -14.07
N GLY A 320 -9.52 4.08 -13.82
CA GLY A 320 -10.41 3.52 -14.84
C GLY A 320 -10.34 2.00 -14.93
N PRO A 321 -11.48 1.30 -15.06
CA PRO A 321 -11.56 -0.16 -14.97
C PRO A 321 -10.94 -0.87 -16.19
N ASP A 322 -10.73 -0.13 -17.27
CA ASP A 322 -10.17 -0.56 -18.55
C ASP A 322 -8.64 -0.38 -18.63
N ARG A 323 -8.01 -0.02 -17.52
CA ARG A 323 -6.57 0.23 -17.46
C ARG A 323 -5.88 -0.89 -16.70
N ALA A 324 -4.70 -1.27 -17.14
CA ALA A 324 -3.78 -2.04 -16.31
C ALA A 324 -3.37 -1.20 -15.09
N ASN A 325 -3.08 -1.83 -13.98
CA ASN A 325 -2.71 -1.16 -12.74
C ASN A 325 -3.74 -0.12 -12.26
N ALA A 326 -5.04 -0.40 -12.49
CA ALA A 326 -6.12 0.47 -12.07
C ALA A 326 -6.62 0.12 -10.67
N TRP A 327 -6.97 1.14 -9.89
CA TRP A 327 -7.62 0.97 -8.61
C TRP A 327 -8.83 0.02 -8.70
N GLY A 328 -8.89 -0.96 -7.79
CA GLY A 328 -9.82 -2.07 -7.80
C GLY A 328 -9.18 -3.41 -8.22
N GLN A 329 -7.94 -3.41 -8.71
CA GLN A 329 -7.17 -4.61 -9.04
C GLN A 329 -6.17 -5.01 -7.94
N ASN A 330 -6.20 -4.35 -6.80
CA ASN A 330 -5.28 -4.54 -5.68
C ASN A 330 -5.19 -6.00 -5.19
N GLY A 331 -6.29 -6.75 -5.25
CA GLY A 331 -6.35 -8.14 -4.81
C GLY A 331 -5.50 -9.14 -5.61
N SER A 332 -4.78 -8.68 -6.65
CA SER A 332 -3.88 -9.53 -7.45
C SER A 332 -2.56 -9.84 -6.73
N GLU A 333 -2.07 -8.93 -5.88
CA GLU A 333 -0.77 -9.08 -5.22
C GLU A 333 -0.64 -10.35 -4.37
N PRO A 334 -1.62 -10.76 -3.53
CA PRO A 334 -1.54 -12.02 -2.80
C PRO A 334 -1.30 -13.24 -3.69
N GLY A 335 -1.92 -13.25 -4.89
CA GLY A 335 -1.70 -14.30 -5.88
C GLY A 335 -0.27 -14.35 -6.41
N TYR A 336 0.38 -13.20 -6.58
CA TYR A 336 1.79 -13.13 -6.96
C TYR A 336 2.69 -13.55 -5.81
N LEU A 337 2.41 -13.17 -4.57
CA LEU A 337 3.17 -13.61 -3.39
C LEU A 337 3.14 -15.14 -3.23
N VAL A 338 1.98 -15.77 -3.48
CA VAL A 338 1.88 -17.24 -3.48
C VAL A 338 2.72 -17.86 -4.59
N LYS A 339 2.71 -17.31 -5.80
CA LYS A 339 3.58 -17.77 -6.91
C LYS A 339 5.07 -17.64 -6.58
N LEU A 340 5.44 -16.73 -5.69
CA LEU A 340 6.82 -16.49 -5.25
C LEU A 340 7.20 -17.27 -3.97
N GLY A 341 6.33 -18.19 -3.51
CA GLY A 341 6.68 -19.18 -2.49
C GLY A 341 5.92 -19.06 -1.17
N MET A 342 5.15 -17.98 -0.94
CA MET A 342 4.34 -17.87 0.27
C MET A 342 3.16 -18.85 0.25
N SER A 343 2.76 -19.36 1.40
CA SER A 343 1.46 -20.04 1.51
C SER A 343 0.31 -19.03 1.35
N PRO A 344 -0.90 -19.49 0.94
CA PRO A 344 -2.06 -18.59 0.88
C PRO A 344 -2.35 -17.87 2.20
N LEU A 345 -2.16 -18.53 3.35
CA LEU A 345 -2.38 -17.93 4.67
C LEU A 345 -1.37 -16.80 4.96
N GLU A 346 -0.09 -17.00 4.63
CA GLU A 346 0.95 -15.97 4.80
C GLU A 346 0.75 -14.79 3.84
N ALA A 347 0.30 -15.04 2.61
CA ALA A 347 -0.06 -13.98 1.66
C ALA A 347 -1.25 -13.16 2.17
N ILE A 348 -2.24 -13.79 2.82
CA ILE A 348 -3.34 -13.08 3.49
C ILE A 348 -2.83 -12.30 4.70
N GLU A 349 -1.91 -12.84 5.51
CA GLU A 349 -1.28 -12.09 6.60
C GLU A 349 -0.53 -10.86 6.07
N ALA A 350 0.21 -10.99 4.96
CA ALA A 350 0.86 -9.86 4.29
C ALA A 350 -0.14 -8.80 3.81
N ALA A 351 -1.31 -9.24 3.32
CA ALA A 351 -2.39 -8.36 2.84
C ALA A 351 -3.24 -7.77 3.97
N THR A 352 -3.08 -8.19 5.22
CA THR A 352 -3.94 -7.79 6.35
C THR A 352 -3.11 -7.36 7.56
N ALA A 353 -2.69 -8.31 8.41
CA ALA A 353 -2.06 -8.05 9.71
C ALA A 353 -0.66 -7.39 9.61
N SER A 354 0.05 -7.56 8.50
CA SER A 354 1.35 -6.91 8.27
C SER A 354 1.21 -5.45 7.84
N GLY A 355 0.08 -5.07 7.21
CA GLY A 355 -0.14 -3.72 6.70
C GLY A 355 0.03 -2.61 7.74
N PRO A 356 -0.67 -2.65 8.89
CA PRO A 356 -0.53 -1.64 9.94
C PRO A 356 0.91 -1.43 10.40
N LEU A 357 1.74 -2.48 10.43
CA LEU A 357 3.12 -2.44 10.91
C LEU A 357 3.99 -1.48 10.08
N THR A 358 3.61 -1.21 8.84
CA THR A 358 4.29 -0.27 7.94
C THR A 358 4.21 1.18 8.40
N LEU A 359 3.33 1.50 9.37
CA LEU A 359 3.18 2.83 9.97
C LEU A 359 3.97 2.99 11.29
N GLY A 360 4.69 1.97 11.73
CA GLY A 360 5.53 2.01 12.92
C GLY A 360 4.75 2.34 14.20
N PRO A 361 5.17 3.35 15.01
CA PRO A 361 4.53 3.67 16.30
C PRO A 361 3.06 4.07 16.18
N GLN A 362 2.60 4.48 15.00
CA GLN A 362 1.22 4.88 14.75
C GLN A 362 0.35 3.78 14.13
N ALA A 363 0.82 2.54 14.15
CA ALA A 363 0.07 1.40 13.66
C ALA A 363 -1.32 1.31 14.33
N PRO A 364 -2.43 1.36 13.57
CA PRO A 364 -3.75 1.20 14.13
C PRO A 364 -4.00 -0.26 14.53
N ARG A 365 -4.97 -0.48 15.41
CA ARG A 365 -5.46 -1.83 15.68
C ARG A 365 -6.41 -2.28 14.57
N SER A 366 -5.87 -2.62 13.40
CA SER A 366 -6.61 -3.11 12.24
C SER A 366 -5.87 -4.26 11.55
N GLY A 367 -6.45 -4.83 10.50
CA GLY A 367 -5.86 -5.94 9.75
C GLY A 367 -5.94 -7.30 10.46
N GLN A 368 -6.65 -7.39 11.58
CA GLN A 368 -6.89 -8.65 12.28
C GLN A 368 -8.34 -8.71 12.78
N LEU A 369 -8.94 -9.90 12.77
CA LEU A 369 -10.19 -10.16 13.45
C LEU A 369 -9.91 -10.55 14.91
N ALA A 370 -9.85 -9.54 15.77
CA ALA A 370 -9.62 -9.70 17.20
C ALA A 370 -10.42 -8.66 18.00
N GLU A 371 -10.78 -8.98 19.23
CA GLU A 371 -11.52 -8.06 20.11
C GLU A 371 -10.79 -6.72 20.27
N GLY A 372 -11.52 -5.62 20.14
CA GLY A 372 -11.01 -4.25 20.24
C GLY A 372 -10.30 -3.72 18.99
N TYR A 373 -10.12 -4.55 17.94
CA TYR A 373 -9.63 -4.09 16.64
C TYR A 373 -10.72 -3.33 15.87
N ASP A 374 -10.31 -2.55 14.88
CA ASP A 374 -11.22 -1.87 13.98
C ASP A 374 -12.11 -2.89 13.25
N ALA A 375 -13.39 -2.59 13.14
CA ALA A 375 -14.36 -3.45 12.45
C ALA A 375 -14.27 -3.27 10.94
N ASP A 376 -13.07 -3.55 10.40
CA ASP A 376 -12.73 -3.59 8.98
C ASP A 376 -12.74 -5.05 8.53
N VAL A 377 -13.80 -5.46 7.84
CA VAL A 377 -14.11 -6.87 7.58
C VAL A 377 -14.55 -7.04 6.14
N ILE A 378 -14.11 -8.12 5.50
CA ILE A 378 -14.60 -8.57 4.20
C ILE A 378 -15.14 -10.00 4.29
N THR A 379 -16.11 -10.29 3.44
CA THR A 379 -16.66 -11.64 3.30
C THR A 379 -16.59 -12.09 1.85
N LEU A 380 -16.37 -13.40 1.65
CA LEU A 380 -16.27 -14.02 0.33
C LEU A 380 -17.25 -15.19 0.21
N ASP A 381 -17.61 -15.52 -1.03
CA ASP A 381 -18.36 -16.74 -1.40
C ASP A 381 -17.42 -17.91 -1.72
N ALA A 382 -16.14 -17.80 -1.42
CA ALA A 382 -15.07 -18.76 -1.71
C ALA A 382 -14.14 -18.93 -0.52
N ASP A 383 -13.34 -20.00 -0.55
CA ASP A 383 -12.20 -20.23 0.36
C ASP A 383 -10.91 -19.72 -0.29
N PRO A 384 -10.34 -18.57 0.15
CA PRO A 384 -9.11 -18.03 -0.41
C PRO A 384 -7.86 -18.84 -0.03
N LEU A 385 -7.95 -19.78 0.90
CA LEU A 385 -6.84 -20.70 1.21
C LEU A 385 -6.77 -21.82 0.18
N ALA A 386 -7.89 -22.19 -0.43
CA ALA A 386 -7.95 -23.15 -1.54
C ALA A 386 -7.66 -22.47 -2.90
N ASP A 387 -8.14 -21.25 -3.08
CA ASP A 387 -7.94 -20.44 -4.29
C ASP A 387 -7.70 -18.98 -3.92
N ILE A 388 -6.44 -18.58 -3.80
CA ILE A 388 -6.03 -17.21 -3.47
C ILE A 388 -6.49 -16.20 -4.54
N GLY A 389 -6.75 -16.65 -5.78
CA GLY A 389 -7.27 -15.83 -6.87
C GLY A 389 -8.65 -15.24 -6.58
N ALA A 390 -9.39 -15.80 -5.62
CA ALA A 390 -10.67 -15.25 -5.17
C ALA A 390 -10.54 -13.81 -4.64
N LEU A 391 -9.38 -13.41 -4.12
CA LEU A 391 -9.10 -12.05 -3.65
C LEU A 391 -8.92 -11.04 -4.80
N ALA A 392 -8.55 -11.52 -5.98
CA ALA A 392 -8.38 -10.68 -7.17
C ALA A 392 -9.70 -10.40 -7.92
N ASP A 393 -10.77 -11.11 -7.58
CA ASP A 393 -12.08 -10.92 -8.19
C ASP A 393 -13.06 -10.20 -7.24
N PRO A 394 -13.31 -8.90 -7.45
CA PRO A 394 -14.25 -8.16 -6.61
C PRO A 394 -15.66 -8.74 -6.58
N ALA A 395 -16.08 -9.55 -7.59
CA ALA A 395 -17.39 -10.20 -7.60
C ALA A 395 -17.51 -11.30 -6.54
N ARG A 396 -16.39 -11.92 -6.14
CA ARG A 396 -16.33 -12.93 -5.07
C ARG A 396 -16.44 -12.33 -3.67
N LEU A 397 -16.22 -11.02 -3.51
CA LEU A 397 -16.38 -10.32 -2.24
C LEU A 397 -17.85 -9.96 -2.04
N THR A 398 -18.53 -10.68 -1.17
CA THR A 398 -19.97 -10.56 -0.94
C THR A 398 -20.36 -9.35 -0.11
N ALA A 399 -19.50 -8.94 0.83
CA ALA A 399 -19.70 -7.70 1.59
C ALA A 399 -18.36 -7.12 2.12
N VAL A 400 -18.36 -5.82 2.37
CA VAL A 400 -17.25 -5.08 2.95
C VAL A 400 -17.78 -4.15 4.03
N TRP A 401 -17.14 -4.17 5.20
CA TRP A 401 -17.36 -3.23 6.30
C TRP A 401 -16.08 -2.43 6.55
N THR A 402 -16.23 -1.12 6.74
CA THR A 402 -15.16 -0.26 7.25
C THR A 402 -15.64 0.39 8.54
N ARG A 403 -14.87 0.22 9.62
CA ARG A 403 -15.24 0.71 10.95
C ARG A 403 -16.70 0.35 11.31
N GLY A 404 -17.11 -0.88 11.00
CA GLY A 404 -18.43 -1.42 11.28
C GLY A 404 -19.57 -0.90 10.39
N ARG A 405 -19.30 0.04 9.47
CA ARG A 405 -20.26 0.48 8.46
C ARG A 405 -20.15 -0.41 7.22
N GLN A 406 -21.23 -1.06 6.84
CA GLN A 406 -21.28 -1.81 5.59
C GLN A 406 -21.24 -0.86 4.40
N VAL A 407 -20.25 -1.06 3.50
CA VAL A 407 -20.02 -0.21 2.31
C VAL A 407 -20.24 -0.97 1.00
N LYS A 408 -20.27 -2.31 1.04
CA LYS A 408 -20.59 -3.19 -0.07
C LYS A 408 -21.47 -4.34 0.42
N GLY A 409 -22.32 -4.88 -0.44
CA GLY A 409 -23.24 -6.00 -0.18
C GLY A 409 -24.67 -5.53 0.04
N ALA A 410 -25.61 -6.49 0.11
CA ALA A 410 -27.01 -6.19 0.39
C ALA A 410 -27.16 -5.66 1.81
N VAL A 411 -27.72 -4.47 1.97
CA VAL A 411 -28.09 -3.95 3.29
C VAL A 411 -29.18 -4.84 3.86
N ILE A 412 -28.87 -5.60 4.90
CA ILE A 412 -29.89 -6.36 5.63
C ILE A 412 -30.60 -5.35 6.52
N SER A 413 -31.83 -4.99 6.10
CA SER A 413 -32.74 -4.10 6.84
C SER A 413 -33.29 -4.77 8.10
#